data_404b8ace8dad4d15b012a65791b026df
#
_entry.id   404b8ace8dad4d15b012a65791b026df
#
_cell.length_a   1.000
_cell.length_b   1.000
_cell.length_c   1.000
_cell.angle_alpha   90.00
_cell.angle_beta   90.00
_cell.angle_gamma   90.00
#
_symmetry.space_group_name_H-M   'P 1'
#
loop_
_entity.id
_entity.type
_entity.pdbx_description
1 polymer ?
#
loop_
_entity_poly.entity_id
_entity_poly.type
_entity_poly.pdbx_seq_one_letter_code
_entity_poly.pdbx_strand_id
1 'polypeptide(L)'
;VLIGLGASSISRFPQGYAQNASSTSAYTSAVRAGQFATARGHTFKGGDLMRGRIIEMLMCTFGIDGDELQRDYGLGTATLRAYYEEVATKYEGMIEVVGTQLTIKPEARAMTRIIARDFDAYDLSKAGHSSAI
;
A
#
# COMPACT_ATOMS: atom_id res chain seq x y z
N VAL A 1 9.70 -8.20 -9.14
CA VAL A 1 10.47 -6.96 -9.34
C VAL A 1 9.77 -6.07 -10.33
N LEU A 2 9.59 -4.81 -10.00
CA LEU A 2 9.08 -3.76 -10.87
C LEU A 2 10.13 -2.66 -10.94
N ILE A 3 10.51 -2.24 -12.13
CA ILE A 3 11.47 -1.16 -12.34
C ILE A 3 10.73 0.06 -12.89
N GLY A 4 10.76 1.14 -12.12
CA GLY A 4 10.17 2.43 -12.49
C GLY A 4 11.12 3.24 -13.36
N LEU A 5 10.66 3.69 -14.53
CA LEU A 5 11.40 4.56 -15.43
C LEU A 5 10.81 5.97 -15.40
N GLY A 6 11.66 6.98 -15.41
CA GLY A 6 11.26 8.39 -15.40
C GLY A 6 11.33 9.05 -14.03
N ALA A 7 11.09 10.38 -14.01
CA ALA A 7 11.06 11.17 -12.80
C ALA A 7 9.93 10.69 -11.87
N SER A 8 10.16 10.71 -10.58
CA SER A 8 9.26 10.26 -9.51
C SER A 8 8.85 8.77 -9.52
N SER A 9 9.23 8.00 -10.53
CA SER A 9 8.87 6.58 -10.65
C SER A 9 9.36 5.76 -9.46
N ILE A 10 8.53 4.81 -9.03
CA ILE A 10 8.83 3.90 -7.92
C ILE A 10 9.13 2.52 -8.48
N SER A 11 10.28 1.97 -8.07
CA SER A 11 10.66 0.58 -8.28
C SER A 11 10.31 -0.26 -7.05
N ARG A 12 9.86 -1.51 -7.26
CA ARG A 12 9.59 -2.46 -6.19
C ARG A 12 10.51 -3.67 -6.32
N PHE A 13 11.25 -3.93 -5.26
CA PHE A 13 12.13 -5.08 -5.09
C PHE A 13 11.61 -5.98 -3.96
N PRO A 14 12.08 -7.24 -3.84
CA PRO A 14 11.74 -8.09 -2.69
C PRO A 14 12.08 -7.45 -1.34
N GLN A 15 13.10 -6.60 -1.30
CA GLN A 15 13.61 -5.97 -0.08
C GLN A 15 12.98 -4.61 0.24
N GLY A 16 12.26 -4.00 -0.71
CA GLY A 16 11.75 -2.65 -0.50
C GLY A 16 11.39 -1.89 -1.76
N TYR A 17 11.23 -0.59 -1.61
CA TYR A 17 10.99 0.36 -2.69
C TYR A 17 12.18 1.28 -2.90
N ALA A 18 12.39 1.69 -4.15
CA ALA A 18 13.30 2.77 -4.51
C ALA A 18 12.58 3.75 -5.43
N GLN A 19 12.73 5.04 -5.16
CA GLN A 19 12.08 6.10 -5.96
C GLN A 19 13.11 6.99 -6.62
N ASN A 20 12.91 7.26 -7.90
CA ASN A 20 13.69 8.21 -8.67
C ASN A 20 13.42 9.65 -8.20
N ALA A 21 14.37 10.54 -8.49
CA ALA A 21 14.23 11.98 -8.25
C ALA A 21 12.90 12.50 -8.81
N SER A 22 12.18 13.27 -8.01
CA SER A 22 10.85 13.76 -8.35
C SER A 22 10.87 14.87 -9.42
N SER A 23 11.94 15.67 -9.47
CA SER A 23 12.08 16.68 -10.50
C SER A 23 12.66 16.12 -11.79
N THR A 24 12.09 16.49 -12.93
CA THR A 24 12.56 16.09 -14.26
C THR A 24 14.00 16.50 -14.48
N SER A 25 14.43 17.67 -14.03
CA SER A 25 15.79 18.16 -14.18
C SER A 25 16.79 17.32 -13.41
N ALA A 26 16.51 16.97 -12.15
CA ALA A 26 17.39 16.12 -11.34
C ALA A 26 17.48 14.69 -11.92
N TYR A 27 16.33 14.14 -12.36
CA TYR A 27 16.30 12.85 -13.04
C TYR A 27 17.18 12.84 -14.29
N THR A 28 16.96 13.83 -15.18
CA THR A 28 17.68 13.94 -16.46
C THR A 28 19.18 14.15 -16.24
N SER A 29 19.56 14.97 -15.25
CA SER A 29 20.97 15.22 -14.92
C SER A 29 21.66 13.95 -14.46
N ALA A 30 21.05 13.16 -13.58
CA ALA A 30 21.61 11.88 -13.12
C ALA A 30 21.81 10.89 -14.28
N VAL A 31 20.77 10.72 -15.12
CA VAL A 31 20.81 9.81 -16.28
C VAL A 31 21.89 10.23 -17.27
N ARG A 32 22.01 11.53 -17.60
CA ARG A 32 23.05 12.05 -18.50
C ARG A 32 24.46 11.86 -17.92
N ALA A 33 24.59 11.88 -16.60
CA ALA A 33 25.85 11.58 -15.91
C ALA A 33 26.16 10.07 -15.81
N GLY A 34 25.32 9.19 -16.36
CA GLY A 34 25.47 7.74 -16.27
C GLY A 34 25.21 7.19 -14.87
N GLN A 35 24.47 7.92 -14.05
CA GLN A 35 24.15 7.53 -12.67
C GLN A 35 22.69 7.09 -12.54
N PHE A 36 22.41 6.25 -11.54
CA PHE A 36 21.03 5.99 -11.15
C PHE A 36 20.39 7.24 -10.58
N ALA A 37 19.17 7.53 -11.02
CA ALA A 37 18.41 8.68 -10.54
C ALA A 37 17.68 8.42 -9.21
N THR A 38 17.99 7.33 -8.52
CA THR A 38 17.37 6.99 -7.23
C THR A 38 17.69 8.06 -6.18
N ALA A 39 16.64 8.68 -5.62
CA ALA A 39 16.77 9.74 -4.63
C ALA A 39 16.43 9.25 -3.22
N ARG A 40 15.56 8.25 -3.09
CA ARG A 40 15.16 7.67 -1.80
C ARG A 40 14.71 6.23 -1.95
N GLY A 41 14.72 5.50 -0.83
CA GLY A 41 14.24 4.13 -0.77
C GLY A 41 13.66 3.81 0.59
N HIS A 42 12.93 2.71 0.64
CA HIS A 42 12.41 2.14 1.87
C HIS A 42 12.65 0.64 1.88
N THR A 43 13.34 0.15 2.89
CA THR A 43 13.54 -1.29 3.11
C THR A 43 12.39 -1.83 3.95
N PHE A 44 11.78 -2.92 3.50
CA PHE A 44 10.69 -3.57 4.23
C PHE A 44 11.15 -4.08 5.60
N LYS A 45 10.33 -3.83 6.62
CA LYS A 45 10.55 -4.23 8.01
C LYS A 45 9.25 -4.70 8.65
N GLY A 46 9.34 -5.65 9.57
CA GLY A 46 8.19 -6.13 10.34
C GLY A 46 7.02 -6.53 9.45
N GLY A 47 5.87 -5.90 9.64
CA GLY A 47 4.64 -6.18 8.90
C GLY A 47 4.47 -5.49 7.55
N ASP A 48 5.50 -4.84 7.01
CA ASP A 48 5.37 -4.02 5.79
C ASP A 48 4.91 -4.82 4.57
N LEU A 49 5.41 -6.06 4.41
CA LEU A 49 5.00 -6.93 3.30
C LEU A 49 3.52 -7.28 3.38
N MET A 50 3.04 -7.63 4.58
CA MET A 50 1.63 -7.95 4.81
C MET A 50 0.75 -6.72 4.58
N ARG A 51 1.12 -5.55 5.14
CA ARG A 51 0.38 -4.30 4.92
C ARG A 51 0.34 -3.92 3.44
N GLY A 52 1.48 -4.02 2.76
CA GLY A 52 1.55 -3.77 1.32
C GLY A 52 0.62 -4.70 0.54
N ARG A 53 0.51 -5.97 0.94
CA ARG A 53 -0.40 -6.93 0.33
C ARG A 53 -1.87 -6.59 0.60
N ILE A 54 -2.22 -6.20 1.82
CA ILE A 54 -3.57 -5.75 2.17
C ILE A 54 -3.98 -4.54 1.31
N ILE A 55 -3.11 -3.55 1.20
CA ILE A 55 -3.36 -2.35 0.38
C ILE A 55 -3.54 -2.75 -1.09
N GLU A 56 -2.70 -3.64 -1.61
CA GLU A 56 -2.80 -4.14 -2.99
C GLU A 56 -4.14 -4.86 -3.24
N MET A 57 -4.57 -5.76 -2.34
CA MET A 57 -5.86 -6.44 -2.42
C MET A 57 -7.02 -5.43 -2.46
N LEU A 58 -7.04 -4.47 -1.53
CA LEU A 58 -8.08 -3.44 -1.49
C LEU A 58 -8.11 -2.62 -2.78
N MET A 59 -6.97 -2.19 -3.28
CA MET A 59 -6.88 -1.34 -4.48
C MET A 59 -7.18 -2.09 -5.77
N CYS A 60 -6.91 -3.41 -5.84
CA CYS A 60 -7.09 -4.20 -7.05
C CYS A 60 -8.42 -4.97 -7.08
N THR A 61 -8.89 -5.45 -5.94
CA THR A 61 -10.06 -6.33 -5.85
C THR A 61 -11.17 -5.82 -4.95
N PHE A 62 -10.98 -4.67 -4.31
CA PHE A 62 -11.90 -4.07 -3.34
C PHE A 62 -12.21 -4.95 -2.13
N GLY A 63 -11.26 -5.80 -1.75
CA GLY A 63 -11.44 -6.71 -0.62
C GLY A 63 -10.12 -7.20 -0.06
N ILE A 64 -10.21 -7.96 1.03
CA ILE A 64 -9.08 -8.61 1.70
C ILE A 64 -9.38 -10.09 1.82
N ASP A 65 -8.47 -10.92 1.35
CA ASP A 65 -8.49 -12.37 1.55
C ASP A 65 -7.73 -12.71 2.85
N GLY A 66 -8.48 -12.93 3.91
CA GLY A 66 -7.92 -13.29 5.21
C GLY A 66 -7.26 -14.66 5.24
N ASP A 67 -7.71 -15.61 4.41
CA ASP A 67 -7.09 -16.93 4.31
C ASP A 67 -5.67 -16.83 3.74
N GLU A 68 -5.47 -15.98 2.72
CA GLU A 68 -4.14 -15.67 2.20
C GLU A 68 -3.25 -15.05 3.29
N LEU A 69 -3.77 -14.08 4.05
CA LEU A 69 -3.00 -13.42 5.11
C LEU A 69 -2.60 -14.39 6.22
N GLN A 70 -3.49 -15.31 6.58
CA GLN A 70 -3.18 -16.34 7.58
C GLN A 70 -2.12 -17.32 7.06
N ARG A 71 -2.28 -17.80 5.83
CA ARG A 71 -1.38 -18.80 5.22
C ARG A 71 0.01 -18.23 4.94
N ASP A 72 0.09 -17.05 4.33
CA ASP A 72 1.33 -16.52 3.75
C ASP A 72 2.09 -15.60 4.71
N TYR A 73 1.40 -15.00 5.68
CA TYR A 73 2.00 -14.08 6.65
C TYR A 73 1.83 -14.51 8.11
N GLY A 74 1.19 -15.65 8.35
CA GLY A 74 1.00 -16.17 9.71
C GLY A 74 0.10 -15.31 10.60
N LEU A 75 -0.81 -14.52 10.00
CA LEU A 75 -1.72 -13.65 10.76
C LEU A 75 -2.70 -14.50 11.56
N GLY A 76 -2.72 -14.34 12.89
CA GLY A 76 -3.64 -15.08 13.76
C GLY A 76 -5.11 -14.69 13.53
N THR A 77 -6.01 -15.65 13.70
CA THR A 77 -7.46 -15.45 13.51
C THR A 77 -8.02 -14.33 14.40
N ALA A 78 -7.58 -14.25 15.66
CA ALA A 78 -8.02 -13.21 16.59
C ALA A 78 -7.58 -11.81 16.13
N THR A 79 -6.35 -11.69 15.63
CA THR A 79 -5.81 -10.42 15.12
C THR A 79 -6.53 -10.00 13.84
N LEU A 80 -6.78 -10.94 12.91
CA LEU A 80 -7.54 -10.67 11.68
C LEU A 80 -8.94 -10.16 12.02
N ARG A 81 -9.62 -10.82 12.95
CA ARG A 81 -10.97 -10.43 13.39
C ARG A 81 -10.98 -9.02 14.00
N ALA A 82 -10.01 -8.71 14.86
CA ALA A 82 -9.91 -7.40 15.47
C ALA A 82 -9.70 -6.29 14.41
N TYR A 83 -8.86 -6.51 13.42
CA TYR A 83 -8.70 -5.59 12.28
C TYR A 83 -10.00 -5.37 11.52
N TYR A 84 -10.74 -6.44 11.23
CA TYR A 84 -11.99 -6.35 10.48
C TYR A 84 -13.07 -5.63 11.27
N GLU A 85 -13.19 -5.89 12.57
CA GLU A 85 -14.14 -5.22 13.47
C GLU A 85 -13.86 -3.72 13.56
N GLU A 86 -12.59 -3.32 13.70
CA GLU A 86 -12.19 -1.91 13.75
C GLU A 86 -12.56 -1.19 12.44
N VAL A 87 -12.18 -1.75 11.30
CA VAL A 87 -12.43 -1.14 9.99
C VAL A 87 -13.93 -1.14 9.66
N ALA A 88 -14.65 -2.22 9.95
CA ALA A 88 -16.09 -2.30 9.72
C ALA A 88 -16.88 -1.31 10.58
N THR A 89 -16.45 -1.08 11.83
CA THR A 89 -17.04 -0.08 12.71
C THR A 89 -16.79 1.33 12.18
N LYS A 90 -15.55 1.62 11.77
CA LYS A 90 -15.18 2.95 11.25
C LYS A 90 -15.89 3.30 9.94
N TYR A 91 -16.13 2.30 9.09
CA TYR A 91 -16.76 2.44 7.79
C TYR A 91 -18.09 1.69 7.73
N GLU A 92 -18.92 1.89 8.76
CA GLU A 92 -20.22 1.24 8.88
C GLU A 92 -21.07 1.43 7.62
N GLY A 93 -21.69 0.34 7.16
CA GLY A 93 -22.50 0.33 5.95
C GLY A 93 -21.71 0.25 4.63
N MET A 94 -20.39 0.47 4.64
CA MET A 94 -19.52 0.47 3.44
C MET A 94 -18.79 -0.85 3.24
N ILE A 95 -18.64 -1.64 4.29
CA ILE A 95 -17.84 -2.87 4.32
C ILE A 95 -18.74 -4.04 4.71
N GLU A 96 -18.49 -5.16 4.08
CA GLU A 96 -19.08 -6.45 4.43
C GLU A 96 -17.97 -7.43 4.83
N VAL A 97 -18.18 -8.17 5.91
CA VAL A 97 -17.26 -9.20 6.39
C VAL A 97 -18.00 -10.53 6.44
N VAL A 98 -17.51 -11.51 5.71
CA VAL A 98 -18.04 -12.88 5.69
C VAL A 98 -16.90 -13.86 5.94
N GLY A 99 -16.88 -14.47 7.13
CA GLY A 99 -15.79 -15.35 7.54
C GLY A 99 -14.45 -14.62 7.59
N THR A 100 -13.51 -15.02 6.76
CA THR A 100 -12.16 -14.43 6.62
C THR A 100 -12.07 -13.40 5.49
N GLN A 101 -13.17 -13.16 4.77
CA GLN A 101 -13.20 -12.24 3.65
C GLN A 101 -13.79 -10.89 4.07
N LEU A 102 -13.12 -9.80 3.74
CA LEU A 102 -13.63 -8.44 3.85
C LEU A 102 -13.82 -7.88 2.45
N THR A 103 -14.96 -7.25 2.19
CA THR A 103 -15.28 -6.66 0.89
C THR A 103 -15.81 -5.24 1.05
N ILE A 104 -15.31 -4.31 0.24
CA ILE A 104 -15.88 -2.97 0.11
C ILE A 104 -17.08 -3.07 -0.83
N LYS A 105 -18.23 -2.65 -0.35
CA LYS A 105 -19.48 -2.69 -1.14
C LYS A 105 -19.35 -1.85 -2.42
N PRO A 106 -20.01 -2.23 -3.51
CA PRO A 106 -19.89 -1.54 -4.80
C PRO A 106 -20.11 -0.01 -4.71
N GLU A 107 -21.10 0.42 -3.95
CA GLU A 107 -21.44 1.84 -3.74
C GLU A 107 -20.36 2.60 -2.95
N ALA A 108 -19.53 1.90 -2.20
CA ALA A 108 -18.47 2.50 -1.38
C ALA A 108 -17.07 2.43 -2.02
N ARG A 109 -16.94 1.91 -3.24
CA ARG A 109 -15.63 1.73 -3.89
C ARG A 109 -14.84 3.03 -4.09
N ALA A 110 -15.52 4.16 -4.20
CA ALA A 110 -14.86 5.46 -4.22
C ALA A 110 -14.06 5.76 -2.94
N MET A 111 -14.40 5.12 -1.82
CA MET A 111 -13.72 5.26 -0.53
C MET A 111 -12.53 4.30 -0.36
N THR A 112 -12.26 3.42 -1.32
CA THR A 112 -11.20 2.38 -1.21
C THR A 112 -9.85 2.94 -0.79
N ARG A 113 -9.45 4.07 -1.35
CA ARG A 113 -8.18 4.72 -1.02
C ARG A 113 -8.11 5.20 0.43
N ILE A 114 -9.20 5.71 0.94
CA ILE A 114 -9.31 6.18 2.33
C ILE A 114 -9.28 4.99 3.27
N ILE A 115 -9.99 3.92 2.95
CA ILE A 115 -10.01 2.67 3.72
C ILE A 115 -8.61 2.02 3.71
N ALA A 116 -7.97 1.92 2.54
CA ALA A 116 -6.63 1.34 2.42
C ALA A 116 -5.57 2.13 3.21
N ARG A 117 -5.74 3.43 3.37
CA ARG A 117 -4.85 4.30 4.14
C ARG A 117 -4.81 3.93 5.63
N ASP A 118 -5.87 3.37 6.20
CA ASP A 118 -5.88 2.94 7.60
C ASP A 118 -4.93 1.76 7.85
N PHE A 119 -4.58 1.01 6.81
CA PHE A 119 -3.59 -0.05 6.88
C PHE A 119 -2.15 0.45 6.62
N ASP A 120 -1.99 1.71 6.21
CA ASP A 120 -0.68 2.30 5.99
C ASP A 120 -0.10 2.83 7.31
N ALA A 121 1.06 2.31 7.70
CA ALA A 121 1.75 2.74 8.92
C ALA A 121 2.57 4.03 8.74
N TYR A 122 2.65 4.56 7.51
CA TYR A 122 3.52 5.70 7.19
C TYR A 122 2.76 7.02 7.26
N ASP A 123 3.34 7.97 8.00
CA ASP A 123 2.84 9.33 8.09
C ASP A 123 3.06 10.08 6.76
N LEU A 124 1.98 10.25 6.01
CA LEU A 124 1.99 10.94 4.72
C LEU A 124 2.30 12.45 4.86
N SER A 125 2.19 13.04 6.05
CA SER A 125 2.49 14.45 6.29
C SER A 125 3.96 14.79 6.04
N LYS A 126 4.85 13.81 6.18
CA LYS A 126 6.30 13.94 5.98
C LYS A 126 6.78 13.58 4.57
N ALA A 127 5.93 13.05 3.73
CA ALA A 127 6.34 12.42 2.47
C ALA A 127 6.32 13.35 1.26
N GLY A 128 5.82 14.57 1.36
CA GLY A 128 5.76 15.53 0.23
C GLY A 128 4.96 15.02 -0.97
N HIS A 129 4.02 14.11 -0.75
CA HIS A 129 3.12 13.64 -1.79
C HIS A 129 1.91 14.57 -1.89
N SER A 130 1.46 14.83 -3.11
CA SER A 130 0.16 15.47 -3.30
C SER A 130 -0.89 14.64 -2.56
N SER A 131 -1.56 15.27 -1.60
CA SER A 131 -2.74 14.67 -1.01
C SER A 131 -3.76 14.46 -2.13
N ALA A 132 -3.97 13.22 -2.53
CA ALA A 132 -5.14 12.90 -3.31
C ALA A 132 -6.33 12.94 -2.34
N ILE A 133 -6.98 14.09 -2.31
CA ILE A 133 -8.29 14.26 -1.71
C ILE A 133 -9.27 13.54 -2.61
#